data_bd3b75f1bcf1828939871354e3b7fe9f
#
_entry.id   bd3b75f1bcf1828939871354e3b7fe9f
#
_cell.length_a   1.000
_cell.length_b   1.000
_cell.length_c   1.000
_cell.angle_alpha   90.00
_cell.angle_beta   90.00
_cell.angle_gamma   90.00
#
_symmetry.space_group_name_H-M   'P 1'
#
loop_
_entity.id
_entity.type
_entity.pdbx_description
1 polymer ?
#
loop_
_entity_poly.entity_id
_entity_poly.type
_entity_poly.pdbx_seq_one_letter_code
_entity_poly.pdbx_strand_id
1 'polypeptide(L)'
;MPLVAATRSLGRAGLFSLTVLRGSTPTADFLAELTREIYKIGARSLPIIAVGGAFVGLVLTLQGYRTLTTFGAADALSTLLGLSLYRELAPVLTALLFIGRAGSSIAAELGLMRATDQIKALELMAIDPVAKAVAPRFWAAVLTVPLLTGVFCSLAITASYFEAVHVLGLDNGVFWSALRNSVDFWDDFGVAMLKSAIFGGTAALVASYVGFHAEPTIEGTSVATTRAVVNASLLVLIFNFVLSAMLFQ
;
A
#
# COMPACT_ATOMS: atom_id res chain seq x y z
N MET A 1 -0.67 -21.48 -26.68
CA MET A 1 -1.90 -20.70 -26.39
C MET A 1 -1.93 -19.94 -25.03
N PRO A 2 -1.16 -20.28 -23.99
CA PRO A 2 -1.18 -19.50 -22.73
C PRO A 2 -0.64 -18.06 -22.88
N LEU A 3 0.35 -17.81 -23.73
CA LEU A 3 0.92 -16.48 -23.96
C LEU A 3 -0.10 -15.48 -24.54
N VAL A 4 -0.93 -15.90 -25.49
CA VAL A 4 -1.96 -15.05 -26.11
C VAL A 4 -3.08 -14.72 -25.08
N ALA A 5 -3.39 -15.62 -24.16
CA ALA A 5 -4.33 -15.35 -23.08
C ALA A 5 -3.75 -14.34 -22.08
N ALA A 6 -2.46 -14.45 -21.76
CA ALA A 6 -1.76 -13.51 -20.86
C ALA A 6 -1.67 -12.10 -21.47
N THR A 7 -1.30 -11.96 -22.75
CA THR A 7 -1.26 -10.66 -23.42
C THR A 7 -2.65 -10.01 -23.53
N ARG A 8 -3.70 -10.80 -23.77
CA ARG A 8 -5.09 -10.31 -23.75
C ARG A 8 -5.54 -9.82 -22.38
N SER A 9 -5.14 -10.51 -21.30
CA SER A 9 -5.48 -10.09 -19.95
C SER A 9 -4.76 -8.80 -19.54
N LEU A 10 -3.48 -8.68 -19.90
CA LEU A 10 -2.69 -7.46 -19.70
C LEU A 10 -3.26 -6.27 -20.49
N GLY A 11 -3.63 -6.49 -21.76
CA GLY A 11 -4.26 -5.45 -22.59
C GLY A 11 -5.58 -4.95 -21.99
N ARG A 12 -6.43 -5.85 -21.50
CA ARG A 12 -7.69 -5.48 -20.82
C ARG A 12 -7.47 -4.72 -19.52
N ALA A 13 -6.50 -5.15 -18.72
CA ALA A 13 -6.13 -4.44 -17.49
C ALA A 13 -5.58 -3.04 -17.80
N GLY A 14 -4.77 -2.88 -18.85
CA GLY A 14 -4.25 -1.58 -19.30
C GLY A 14 -5.38 -0.63 -19.78
N LEU A 15 -6.31 -1.15 -20.58
CA LEU A 15 -7.48 -0.36 -21.01
C LEU A 15 -8.38 0.03 -19.82
N PHE A 16 -8.57 -0.88 -18.87
CA PHE A 16 -9.31 -0.59 -17.64
C PHE A 16 -8.64 0.54 -16.83
N SER A 17 -7.31 0.50 -16.67
CA SER A 17 -6.56 1.56 -16.00
C SER A 17 -6.71 2.91 -16.68
N LEU A 18 -6.69 2.95 -18.03
CA LEU A 18 -6.94 4.16 -18.79
C LEU A 18 -8.37 4.69 -18.61
N THR A 19 -9.36 3.80 -18.53
CA THR A 19 -10.76 4.19 -18.28
C THR A 19 -10.91 4.78 -16.87
N VAL A 20 -10.24 4.22 -15.86
CA VAL A 20 -10.23 4.75 -14.49
C VAL A 20 -9.66 6.17 -14.47
N LEU A 21 -8.54 6.41 -15.15
CA LEU A 21 -7.90 7.73 -15.22
C LEU A 21 -8.77 8.75 -15.98
N ARG A 22 -9.42 8.36 -17.07
CA ARG A 22 -10.33 9.23 -17.85
C ARG A 22 -11.62 9.53 -17.11
N GLY A 23 -12.16 8.58 -16.35
CA GLY A 23 -13.36 8.75 -15.53
C GLY A 23 -13.15 9.62 -14.28
N SER A 24 -11.93 10.07 -14.02
CA SER A 24 -11.56 10.87 -12.85
C SER A 24 -11.82 12.38 -13.07
N THR A 25 -13.03 12.76 -13.45
CA THR A 25 -13.39 14.18 -13.58
C THR A 25 -13.66 14.79 -12.20
N PRO A 26 -13.03 15.92 -11.83
CA PRO A 26 -13.17 16.51 -10.49
C PRO A 26 -14.51 17.27 -10.37
N THR A 27 -15.60 16.54 -10.29
CA THR A 27 -16.93 17.06 -9.97
C THR A 27 -17.15 17.06 -8.45
N ALA A 28 -18.09 17.89 -7.96
CA ALA A 28 -18.43 17.95 -6.54
C ALA A 28 -18.82 16.56 -5.99
N ASP A 29 -19.57 15.79 -6.76
CA ASP A 29 -19.97 14.43 -6.41
C ASP A 29 -18.77 13.48 -6.33
N PHE A 30 -17.79 13.60 -7.22
CA PHE A 30 -16.56 12.82 -7.19
C PHE A 30 -15.75 13.12 -5.92
N LEU A 31 -15.61 14.40 -5.53
CA LEU A 31 -14.88 14.79 -4.33
C LEU A 31 -15.57 14.29 -3.06
N ALA A 32 -16.91 14.32 -3.00
CA ALA A 32 -17.67 13.78 -1.89
C ALA A 32 -17.47 12.26 -1.74
N GLU A 33 -17.50 11.52 -2.86
CA GLU A 33 -17.26 10.07 -2.87
C GLU A 33 -15.79 9.76 -2.51
N LEU A 34 -14.83 10.53 -3.04
CA LEU A 34 -13.41 10.40 -2.73
C LEU A 34 -13.13 10.55 -1.22
N THR A 35 -13.67 11.59 -0.58
CA THR A 35 -13.50 11.79 0.86
C THR A 35 -14.10 10.65 1.69
N ARG A 36 -15.25 10.14 1.26
CA ARG A 36 -15.90 8.97 1.89
C ARG A 36 -15.04 7.72 1.76
N GLU A 37 -14.47 7.46 0.58
CA GLU A 37 -13.60 6.32 0.35
C GLU A 37 -12.26 6.49 1.09
N ILE A 38 -11.65 7.68 1.15
CA ILE A 38 -10.46 7.95 1.99
C ILE A 38 -10.72 7.57 3.46
N TYR A 39 -11.85 7.97 4.01
CA TYR A 39 -12.21 7.58 5.38
C TYR A 39 -12.37 6.06 5.52
N LYS A 40 -13.08 5.44 4.57
CA LYS A 40 -13.44 4.02 4.62
C LYS A 40 -12.22 3.09 4.47
N ILE A 41 -11.33 3.36 3.52
CA ILE A 41 -10.15 2.53 3.27
C ILE A 41 -8.92 3.00 4.06
N GLY A 42 -8.83 4.28 4.37
CA GLY A 42 -7.72 4.87 5.10
C GLY A 42 -7.85 4.75 6.61
N ALA A 43 -8.82 5.47 7.21
CA ALA A 43 -8.95 5.52 8.65
C ALA A 43 -9.15 4.13 9.29
N ARG A 44 -9.90 3.26 8.63
CA ARG A 44 -10.10 1.90 9.11
C ARG A 44 -8.87 0.99 8.97
N SER A 45 -7.87 1.37 8.17
CA SER A 45 -6.60 0.64 8.06
C SER A 45 -5.56 1.11 9.08
N LEU A 46 -5.75 2.28 9.71
CA LEU A 46 -4.83 2.84 10.70
C LEU A 46 -4.45 1.86 11.81
N PRO A 47 -5.38 1.15 12.50
CA PRO A 47 -5.01 0.31 13.63
C PRO A 47 -4.04 -0.83 13.25
N ILE A 48 -4.29 -1.52 12.13
CA ILE A 48 -3.43 -2.62 11.69
C ILE A 48 -2.05 -2.11 11.26
N ILE A 49 -1.99 -0.94 10.62
CA ILE A 49 -0.74 -0.32 10.17
C ILE A 49 0.04 0.24 11.36
N ALA A 50 -0.62 0.83 12.34
CA ALA A 50 -0.01 1.34 13.55
C ALA A 50 0.64 0.22 14.37
N VAL A 51 -0.09 -0.84 14.63
CA VAL A 51 0.41 -2.01 15.35
C VAL A 51 1.52 -2.70 14.55
N GLY A 52 1.32 -2.90 13.24
CA GLY A 52 2.32 -3.50 12.36
C GLY A 52 3.63 -2.70 12.34
N GLY A 53 3.56 -1.37 12.21
CA GLY A 53 4.73 -0.49 12.25
C GLY A 53 5.50 -0.59 13.58
N ALA A 54 4.80 -0.49 14.70
CA ALA A 54 5.43 -0.61 16.02
C ALA A 54 6.17 -1.95 16.20
N PHE A 55 5.51 -3.08 15.91
CA PHE A 55 6.14 -4.39 16.06
C PHE A 55 7.29 -4.63 15.08
N VAL A 56 7.18 -4.15 13.85
CA VAL A 56 8.28 -4.24 12.88
C VAL A 56 9.48 -3.43 13.36
N GLY A 57 9.26 -2.23 13.90
CA GLY A 57 10.31 -1.42 14.52
C GLY A 57 11.04 -2.17 15.64
N LEU A 58 10.29 -2.75 16.60
CA LEU A 58 10.84 -3.53 17.70
C LEU A 58 11.69 -4.72 17.20
N VAL A 59 11.13 -5.52 16.29
CA VAL A 59 11.85 -6.70 15.76
C VAL A 59 13.11 -6.31 15.03
N LEU A 60 13.08 -5.25 14.22
CA LEU A 60 14.26 -4.76 13.51
C LEU A 60 15.33 -4.24 14.46
N THR A 61 14.93 -3.54 15.51
CA THR A 61 15.86 -3.05 16.54
C THR A 61 16.55 -4.22 17.22
N LEU A 62 15.80 -5.20 17.70
CA LEU A 62 16.36 -6.36 18.38
C LEU A 62 17.32 -7.15 17.48
N GLN A 63 16.89 -7.42 16.24
CA GLN A 63 17.67 -8.18 15.27
C GLN A 63 18.92 -7.41 14.81
N GLY A 64 18.74 -6.12 14.49
CA GLY A 64 19.82 -5.22 14.08
C GLY A 64 20.86 -5.05 15.18
N TYR A 65 20.44 -4.83 16.41
CA TYR A 65 21.34 -4.69 17.56
C TYR A 65 22.19 -5.94 17.78
N ARG A 66 21.55 -7.12 17.81
CA ARG A 66 22.28 -8.40 17.95
C ARG A 66 23.32 -8.60 16.86
N THR A 67 22.95 -8.30 15.62
CA THR A 67 23.88 -8.43 14.48
C THR A 67 25.03 -7.44 14.57
N LEU A 68 24.74 -6.16 14.82
CA LEU A 68 25.75 -5.11 14.85
C LEU A 68 26.71 -5.23 16.05
N THR A 69 26.23 -5.70 17.20
CA THR A 69 27.10 -5.95 18.36
C THR A 69 28.14 -7.02 18.11
N THR A 70 27.86 -8.04 17.30
CA THR A 70 28.85 -9.07 16.93
C THR A 70 30.00 -8.48 16.12
N PHE A 71 29.80 -7.34 15.45
CA PHE A 71 30.82 -6.62 14.68
C PHE A 71 31.37 -5.39 15.42
N GLY A 72 30.97 -5.16 16.67
CA GLY A 72 31.36 -3.98 17.44
C GLY A 72 30.83 -2.64 16.91
N ALA A 73 29.72 -2.66 16.13
CA ALA A 73 29.16 -1.51 15.44
C ALA A 73 27.75 -1.16 15.95
N ALA A 74 27.49 -1.29 17.26
CA ALA A 74 26.17 -1.04 17.85
C ALA A 74 25.62 0.38 17.54
N ASP A 75 26.48 1.38 17.46
CA ASP A 75 26.13 2.77 17.18
C ASP A 75 25.55 2.97 15.76
N ALA A 76 25.81 2.06 14.82
CA ALA A 76 25.26 2.09 13.50
C ALA A 76 23.80 1.59 13.41
N LEU A 77 23.21 1.16 14.55
CA LEU A 77 21.84 0.63 14.57
C LEU A 77 20.80 1.60 14.00
N SER A 78 20.86 2.86 14.42
CA SER A 78 19.88 3.88 14.00
C SER A 78 19.97 4.19 12.50
N THR A 79 21.18 4.17 11.95
CA THR A 79 21.41 4.29 10.51
C THR A 79 20.77 3.14 9.74
N LEU A 80 21.04 1.91 10.20
CA LEU A 80 20.44 0.71 9.58
C LEU A 80 18.90 0.74 9.64
N LEU A 81 18.34 1.12 10.80
CA LEU A 81 16.88 1.23 10.98
C LEU A 81 16.28 2.27 10.04
N GLY A 82 16.86 3.48 10.00
CA GLY A 82 16.36 4.56 9.17
C GLY A 82 16.33 4.18 7.69
N LEU A 83 17.47 3.77 7.15
CA LEU A 83 17.59 3.41 5.74
C LEU A 83 16.71 2.20 5.36
N SER A 84 16.70 1.15 6.18
CA SER A 84 15.90 -0.04 5.92
C SER A 84 14.41 0.25 5.96
N LEU A 85 13.95 1.05 6.93
CA LEU A 85 12.53 1.40 7.06
C LEU A 85 12.08 2.29 5.89
N TYR A 86 12.74 3.42 5.65
CA TYR A 86 12.28 4.36 4.64
C TYR A 86 12.41 3.82 3.21
N ARG A 87 13.55 3.21 2.87
CA ARG A 87 13.82 2.80 1.48
C ARG A 87 13.02 1.59 1.04
N GLU A 88 12.78 0.62 1.96
CA GLU A 88 12.24 -0.68 1.57
C GLU A 88 11.03 -1.12 2.40
N LEU A 89 11.18 -1.24 3.72
CA LEU A 89 10.24 -1.98 4.53
C LEU A 89 8.90 -1.26 4.70
N ALA A 90 8.94 0.05 4.99
CA ALA A 90 7.70 0.77 5.27
C ALA A 90 6.76 0.86 4.06
N PRO A 91 7.21 1.24 2.84
CA PRO A 91 6.32 1.28 1.68
C PRO A 91 5.71 -0.08 1.36
N VAL A 92 6.52 -1.15 1.39
CA VAL A 92 6.08 -2.51 1.05
C VAL A 92 5.13 -3.07 2.09
N LEU A 93 5.52 -3.03 3.38
CA LEU A 93 4.71 -3.61 4.45
C LEU A 93 3.38 -2.87 4.61
N THR A 94 3.39 -1.53 4.50
CA THR A 94 2.16 -0.75 4.50
C THR A 94 1.25 -1.16 3.34
N ALA A 95 1.80 -1.32 2.13
CA ALA A 95 1.02 -1.75 0.97
C ALA A 95 0.45 -3.16 1.15
N LEU A 96 1.22 -4.12 1.66
CA LEU A 96 0.74 -5.49 1.91
C LEU A 96 -0.37 -5.54 2.97
N LEU A 97 -0.22 -4.80 4.07
CA LEU A 97 -1.26 -4.69 5.10
C LEU A 97 -2.51 -3.99 4.55
N PHE A 98 -2.33 -2.95 3.74
CA PHE A 98 -3.42 -2.27 3.05
C PHE A 98 -4.16 -3.19 2.08
N ILE A 99 -3.44 -3.98 1.28
CA ILE A 99 -4.02 -4.95 0.35
C ILE A 99 -4.85 -5.99 1.10
N GLY A 100 -4.32 -6.56 2.16
CA GLY A 100 -5.01 -7.57 2.96
C GLY A 100 -6.34 -7.07 3.52
N ARG A 101 -6.40 -5.81 3.95
CA ARG A 101 -7.59 -5.23 4.57
C ARG A 101 -8.45 -4.43 3.58
N ALA A 102 -7.90 -3.43 2.92
CA ALA A 102 -8.65 -2.53 2.04
C ALA A 102 -8.82 -3.12 0.63
N GLY A 103 -7.79 -3.77 0.09
CA GLY A 103 -7.86 -4.42 -1.21
C GLY A 103 -8.91 -5.53 -1.25
N SER A 104 -8.98 -6.36 -0.22
CA SER A 104 -10.02 -7.39 -0.08
C SER A 104 -11.43 -6.77 0.00
N SER A 105 -11.59 -5.67 0.76
CA SER A 105 -12.88 -4.94 0.87
C SER A 105 -13.32 -4.35 -0.47
N ILE A 106 -12.41 -3.72 -1.23
CA ILE A 106 -12.70 -3.16 -2.55
C ILE A 106 -13.17 -4.26 -3.51
N ALA A 107 -12.46 -5.39 -3.56
CA ALA A 107 -12.81 -6.51 -4.43
C ALA A 107 -14.17 -7.13 -4.03
N ALA A 108 -14.42 -7.29 -2.73
CA ALA A 108 -15.68 -7.82 -2.22
C ALA A 108 -16.87 -6.91 -2.57
N GLU A 109 -16.73 -5.60 -2.38
CA GLU A 109 -17.81 -4.64 -2.66
C GLU A 109 -18.14 -4.58 -4.14
N LEU A 110 -17.14 -4.51 -5.02
CA LEU A 110 -17.38 -4.50 -6.46
C LEU A 110 -17.95 -5.84 -6.96
N GLY A 111 -17.47 -6.96 -6.41
CA GLY A 111 -18.05 -8.27 -6.68
C GLY A 111 -19.50 -8.38 -6.23
N LEU A 112 -19.83 -7.83 -5.06
CA LEU A 112 -21.21 -7.79 -4.58
C LEU A 112 -22.10 -6.88 -5.45
N MET A 113 -21.63 -5.69 -5.85
CA MET A 113 -22.35 -4.80 -6.77
C MET A 113 -22.64 -5.49 -8.11
N ARG A 114 -21.73 -6.38 -8.54
CA ARG A 114 -21.95 -7.19 -9.74
C ARG A 114 -22.97 -8.31 -9.50
N ALA A 115 -22.87 -9.00 -8.37
CA ALA A 115 -23.80 -10.08 -8.03
C ALA A 115 -25.25 -9.62 -7.78
N THR A 116 -25.42 -8.35 -7.41
CA THR A 116 -26.74 -7.73 -7.17
C THR A 116 -27.22 -6.84 -8.34
N ASP A 117 -26.62 -6.98 -9.53
CA ASP A 117 -26.94 -6.24 -10.75
C ASP A 117 -26.85 -4.70 -10.64
N GLN A 118 -26.20 -4.16 -9.58
CA GLN A 118 -26.03 -2.71 -9.41
C GLN A 118 -25.16 -2.10 -10.53
N ILE A 119 -24.15 -2.82 -11.01
CA ILE A 119 -23.32 -2.37 -12.14
C ILE A 119 -24.16 -2.24 -13.41
N LYS A 120 -25.01 -3.23 -13.71
CA LYS A 120 -25.93 -3.17 -14.85
C LYS A 120 -26.97 -2.05 -14.70
N ALA A 121 -27.45 -1.79 -13.49
CA ALA A 121 -28.38 -0.69 -13.25
C ALA A 121 -27.73 0.67 -13.55
N LEU A 122 -26.44 0.87 -13.22
CA LEU A 122 -25.72 2.09 -13.60
C LEU A 122 -25.60 2.23 -15.13
N GLU A 123 -25.28 1.14 -15.84
CA GLU A 123 -25.20 1.12 -17.30
C GLU A 123 -26.54 1.47 -17.96
N LEU A 124 -27.65 0.94 -17.45
CA LEU A 124 -29.00 1.26 -17.93
C LEU A 124 -29.39 2.72 -17.72
N MET A 125 -28.82 3.36 -16.67
CA MET A 125 -29.01 4.80 -16.43
C MET A 125 -28.01 5.66 -17.23
N ALA A 126 -27.23 5.08 -18.15
CA ALA A 126 -26.17 5.75 -18.92
C ALA A 126 -25.07 6.38 -18.03
N ILE A 127 -24.84 5.83 -16.83
CA ILE A 127 -23.77 6.21 -15.93
C ILE A 127 -22.61 5.23 -16.10
N ASP A 128 -21.40 5.74 -16.34
CA ASP A 128 -20.20 4.89 -16.41
C ASP A 128 -19.88 4.28 -15.03
N PRO A 129 -20.01 2.94 -14.87
CA PRO A 129 -19.75 2.29 -13.59
C PRO A 129 -18.31 2.40 -13.14
N VAL A 130 -17.34 2.47 -14.08
CA VAL A 130 -15.91 2.60 -13.75
C VAL A 130 -15.64 3.97 -13.17
N ALA A 131 -16.16 5.02 -13.79
CA ALA A 131 -16.01 6.39 -13.28
C ALA A 131 -16.66 6.57 -11.90
N LYS A 132 -17.85 5.97 -11.70
CA LYS A 132 -18.61 6.14 -10.45
C LYS A 132 -18.13 5.27 -9.31
N ALA A 133 -17.78 3.99 -9.58
CA ALA A 133 -17.47 3.04 -8.52
C ALA A 133 -15.97 2.76 -8.35
N VAL A 134 -15.16 2.88 -9.41
CA VAL A 134 -13.74 2.49 -9.36
C VAL A 134 -12.83 3.70 -9.17
N ALA A 135 -13.04 4.78 -9.93
CA ALA A 135 -12.14 5.92 -9.92
C ALA A 135 -11.98 6.58 -8.54
N PRO A 136 -13.02 6.79 -7.71
CA PRO A 136 -12.85 7.34 -6.37
C PRO A 136 -12.03 6.43 -5.45
N ARG A 137 -12.19 5.10 -5.55
CA ARG A 137 -11.43 4.12 -4.77
C ARG A 137 -9.95 4.09 -5.15
N PHE A 138 -9.66 4.20 -6.44
CA PHE A 138 -8.29 4.29 -6.93
C PHE A 138 -7.56 5.51 -6.36
N TRP A 139 -8.14 6.70 -6.51
CA TRP A 139 -7.52 7.93 -6.01
C TRP A 139 -7.45 7.99 -4.49
N ALA A 140 -8.47 7.45 -3.82
CA ALA A 140 -8.43 7.30 -2.37
C ALA A 140 -7.23 6.45 -1.91
N ALA A 141 -6.92 5.35 -2.59
CA ALA A 141 -5.78 4.51 -2.27
C ALA A 141 -4.43 5.21 -2.58
N VAL A 142 -4.32 5.88 -3.73
CA VAL A 142 -3.12 6.65 -4.10
C VAL A 142 -2.78 7.72 -3.07
N LEU A 143 -3.79 8.37 -2.49
CA LEU A 143 -3.59 9.41 -1.47
C LEU A 143 -3.40 8.83 -0.07
N THR A 144 -4.08 7.76 0.25
CA THR A 144 -4.13 7.22 1.62
C THR A 144 -2.89 6.37 1.94
N VAL A 145 -2.41 5.56 1.00
CA VAL A 145 -1.28 4.64 1.29
C VAL A 145 0.00 5.39 1.65
N PRO A 146 0.39 6.51 1.01
CA PRO A 146 1.50 7.32 1.47
C PRO A 146 1.33 7.84 2.90
N LEU A 147 0.14 8.36 3.23
CA LEU A 147 -0.14 8.84 4.59
C LEU A 147 -0.02 7.73 5.63
N LEU A 148 -0.53 6.54 5.31
CA LEU A 148 -0.40 5.36 6.15
C LEU A 148 1.06 4.90 6.29
N THR A 149 1.87 5.04 5.23
CA THR A 149 3.32 4.76 5.28
C THR A 149 4.04 5.74 6.20
N GLY A 150 3.67 7.01 6.20
CA GLY A 150 4.17 8.00 7.16
C GLY A 150 3.85 7.63 8.61
N VAL A 151 2.63 7.18 8.88
CA VAL A 151 2.23 6.67 10.21
C VAL A 151 3.02 5.42 10.60
N PHE A 152 3.18 4.47 9.66
CA PHE A 152 3.98 3.27 9.87
C PHE A 152 5.43 3.61 10.26
N CYS A 153 6.09 4.49 9.49
CA CYS A 153 7.45 4.93 9.78
C CYS A 153 7.57 5.59 11.15
N SER A 154 6.64 6.51 11.46
CA SER A 154 6.66 7.24 12.73
C SER A 154 6.56 6.30 13.93
N LEU A 155 5.66 5.34 13.87
CA LEU A 155 5.46 4.38 14.96
C LEU A 155 6.59 3.33 15.01
N ALA A 156 7.12 2.90 13.87
CA ALA A 156 8.26 2.01 13.82
C ALA A 156 9.49 2.65 14.46
N ILE A 157 9.81 3.90 14.11
CA ILE A 157 10.96 4.62 14.69
C ILE A 157 10.75 4.89 16.18
N THR A 158 9.55 5.27 16.59
CA THR A 158 9.25 5.52 18.01
C THR A 158 9.41 4.25 18.84
N ALA A 159 8.89 3.13 18.36
CA ALA A 159 9.05 1.83 19.01
C ALA A 159 10.51 1.37 19.04
N SER A 160 11.23 1.55 17.93
CA SER A 160 12.67 1.28 17.83
C SER A 160 13.49 2.12 18.82
N TYR A 161 13.18 3.41 18.93
CA TYR A 161 13.81 4.31 19.91
C TYR A 161 13.61 3.82 21.34
N PHE A 162 12.35 3.49 21.68
CA PHE A 162 12.04 3.01 23.04
C PHE A 162 12.86 1.76 23.38
N GLU A 163 12.94 0.79 22.49
CA GLU A 163 13.70 -0.44 22.70
C GLU A 163 15.21 -0.19 22.73
N ALA A 164 15.76 0.56 21.76
CA ALA A 164 17.19 0.82 21.66
C ALA A 164 17.72 1.55 22.89
N VAL A 165 17.03 2.59 23.34
CA VAL A 165 17.53 3.44 24.44
C VAL A 165 17.18 2.85 25.81
N HIS A 166 15.93 2.43 26.04
CA HIS A 166 15.49 2.03 27.39
C HIS A 166 15.72 0.56 27.69
N VAL A 167 15.77 -0.32 26.68
CA VAL A 167 15.95 -1.76 26.88
C VAL A 167 17.41 -2.18 26.60
N LEU A 168 17.98 -1.69 25.50
CA LEU A 168 19.31 -2.09 25.04
C LEU A 168 20.42 -1.15 25.53
N GLY A 169 20.08 0.01 26.12
CA GLY A 169 21.05 0.93 26.74
C GLY A 169 21.86 1.78 25.75
N LEU A 170 21.36 1.98 24.53
CA LEU A 170 21.99 2.87 23.56
C LEU A 170 21.83 4.33 24.02
N ASP A 171 22.87 5.16 23.78
CA ASP A 171 22.78 6.57 24.10
C ASP A 171 21.72 7.29 23.23
N ASN A 172 20.89 8.10 23.87
CA ASN A 172 19.81 8.86 23.20
C ASN A 172 20.37 9.82 22.14
N GLY A 173 21.47 10.51 22.43
CA GLY A 173 22.10 11.44 21.49
C GLY A 173 22.66 10.73 20.26
N VAL A 174 23.27 9.57 20.46
CA VAL A 174 23.79 8.72 19.38
C VAL A 174 22.64 8.24 18.48
N PHE A 175 21.53 7.78 19.07
CA PHE A 175 20.37 7.32 18.29
C PHE A 175 19.84 8.39 17.33
N TRP A 176 19.53 9.58 17.84
CA TRP A 176 18.92 10.63 17.01
C TRP A 176 19.91 11.29 16.05
N SER A 177 21.19 11.46 16.46
CA SER A 177 22.21 12.03 15.59
C SER A 177 22.51 11.10 14.41
N ALA A 178 22.67 9.81 14.65
CA ALA A 178 22.91 8.83 13.61
C ALA A 178 21.70 8.73 12.64
N LEU A 179 20.47 8.69 13.15
CA LEU A 179 19.26 8.67 12.33
C LEU A 179 19.17 9.91 11.45
N ARG A 180 19.37 11.10 12.03
CA ARG A 180 19.24 12.37 11.31
C ARG A 180 20.33 12.56 10.24
N ASN A 181 21.53 12.07 10.49
CA ASN A 181 22.65 12.19 9.56
C ASN A 181 22.57 11.17 8.41
N SER A 182 21.85 10.07 8.60
CA SER A 182 21.77 8.98 7.62
C SER A 182 20.55 9.04 6.71
N VAL A 183 19.48 9.71 7.12
CA VAL A 183 18.22 9.77 6.37
C VAL A 183 18.06 11.17 5.78
N ASP A 184 18.02 11.25 4.46
CA ASP A 184 17.67 12.48 3.76
C ASP A 184 16.14 12.59 3.58
N PHE A 185 15.61 13.79 3.84
CA PHE A 185 14.17 14.00 3.79
C PHE A 185 13.60 13.81 2.37
N TRP A 186 14.30 14.30 1.34
CA TRP A 186 13.79 14.21 -0.02
C TRP A 186 14.14 12.88 -0.69
N ASP A 187 15.37 12.41 -0.52
CA ASP A 187 15.86 11.21 -1.19
C ASP A 187 15.35 9.92 -0.56
N ASP A 188 15.11 9.89 0.75
CA ASP A 188 14.62 8.69 1.43
C ASP A 188 13.11 8.76 1.69
N PHE A 189 12.65 9.79 2.41
CA PHE A 189 11.23 9.92 2.75
C PHE A 189 10.36 10.25 1.52
N GLY A 190 10.81 11.17 0.65
CA GLY A 190 10.08 11.52 -0.58
C GLY A 190 9.94 10.33 -1.53
N VAL A 191 11.01 9.55 -1.69
CA VAL A 191 10.99 8.32 -2.49
C VAL A 191 10.08 7.26 -1.85
N ALA A 192 10.09 7.11 -0.52
CA ALA A 192 9.17 6.22 0.19
C ALA A 192 7.69 6.58 -0.08
N MET A 193 7.36 7.89 -0.05
CA MET A 193 6.02 8.38 -0.35
C MET A 193 5.61 8.10 -1.81
N LEU A 194 6.51 8.31 -2.76
CA LEU A 194 6.28 8.01 -4.17
C LEU A 194 6.07 6.51 -4.40
N LYS A 195 6.94 5.66 -3.86
CA LYS A 195 6.79 4.20 -3.92
C LYS A 195 5.44 3.76 -3.37
N SER A 196 5.07 4.25 -2.20
CA SER A 196 3.82 3.90 -1.54
C SER A 196 2.58 4.36 -2.31
N ALA A 197 2.63 5.51 -2.99
CA ALA A 197 1.55 5.97 -3.87
C ALA A 197 1.36 5.02 -5.07
N ILE A 198 2.46 4.60 -5.70
CA ILE A 198 2.44 3.63 -6.80
C ILE A 198 1.88 2.28 -6.31
N PHE A 199 2.29 1.81 -5.14
CA PHE A 199 1.79 0.56 -4.57
C PHE A 199 0.30 0.64 -4.21
N GLY A 200 -0.14 1.77 -3.63
CA GLY A 200 -1.55 2.01 -3.34
C GLY A 200 -2.42 2.01 -4.60
N GLY A 201 -1.97 2.71 -5.64
CA GLY A 201 -2.61 2.72 -6.94
C GLY A 201 -2.67 1.34 -7.57
N THR A 202 -1.56 0.59 -7.57
CA THR A 202 -1.50 -0.79 -8.07
C THR A 202 -2.46 -1.70 -7.31
N ALA A 203 -2.47 -1.62 -5.98
CA ALA A 203 -3.35 -2.40 -5.12
C ALA A 203 -4.83 -2.15 -5.45
N ALA A 204 -5.23 -0.88 -5.54
CA ALA A 204 -6.60 -0.49 -5.84
C ALA A 204 -7.02 -0.88 -7.26
N LEU A 205 -6.14 -0.72 -8.26
CA LEU A 205 -6.44 -1.12 -9.64
C LEU A 205 -6.66 -2.62 -9.75
N VAL A 206 -5.78 -3.42 -9.16
CA VAL A 206 -5.89 -4.89 -9.21
C VAL A 206 -7.13 -5.36 -8.47
N ALA A 207 -7.37 -4.84 -7.24
CA ALA A 207 -8.55 -5.19 -6.46
C ALA A 207 -9.84 -4.82 -7.19
N SER A 208 -9.89 -3.62 -7.77
CA SER A 208 -11.03 -3.16 -8.54
C SER A 208 -11.24 -3.96 -9.81
N TYR A 209 -10.18 -4.26 -10.56
CA TYR A 209 -10.27 -5.05 -11.78
C TYR A 209 -10.82 -6.44 -11.52
N VAL A 210 -10.28 -7.12 -10.50
CA VAL A 210 -10.70 -8.48 -10.15
C VAL A 210 -12.14 -8.50 -9.60
N GLY A 211 -12.50 -7.55 -8.73
CA GLY A 211 -13.84 -7.43 -8.20
C GLY A 211 -14.88 -7.07 -9.27
N PHE A 212 -14.55 -6.13 -10.16
CA PHE A 212 -15.43 -5.70 -11.24
C PHE A 212 -15.70 -6.82 -12.28
N HIS A 213 -14.77 -7.75 -12.48
CA HIS A 213 -14.91 -8.88 -13.38
C HIS A 213 -15.21 -10.20 -12.66
N ALA A 214 -15.62 -10.16 -11.40
CA ALA A 214 -16.03 -11.36 -10.65
C ALA A 214 -17.25 -12.02 -11.29
N GLU A 215 -17.40 -13.30 -11.12
CA GLU A 215 -18.64 -13.99 -11.47
C GLU A 215 -19.79 -13.41 -10.61
N PRO A 216 -21.00 -13.19 -11.19
CA PRO A 216 -22.10 -12.54 -10.50
C PRO A 216 -22.77 -13.49 -9.50
N THR A 217 -21.99 -14.04 -8.58
CA THR A 217 -22.41 -14.97 -7.52
C THR A 217 -21.70 -14.63 -6.22
N ILE A 218 -22.26 -15.05 -5.08
CA ILE A 218 -21.62 -14.89 -3.77
C ILE A 218 -20.29 -15.64 -3.73
N GLU A 219 -20.25 -16.86 -4.27
CA GLU A 219 -19.05 -17.66 -4.36
C GLU A 219 -17.98 -17.02 -5.26
N GLY A 220 -18.38 -16.49 -6.42
CA GLY A 220 -17.51 -15.74 -7.32
C GLY A 220 -16.89 -14.51 -6.66
N THR A 221 -17.65 -13.80 -5.83
CA THR A 221 -17.15 -12.66 -5.04
C THR A 221 -16.08 -13.10 -4.02
N SER A 222 -16.29 -14.24 -3.33
CA SER A 222 -15.33 -14.78 -2.39
C SER A 222 -14.00 -15.19 -3.06
N VAL A 223 -14.08 -15.84 -4.21
CA VAL A 223 -12.90 -16.20 -5.01
C VAL A 223 -12.18 -14.95 -5.53
N ALA A 224 -12.95 -13.95 -5.96
CA ALA A 224 -12.39 -12.68 -6.45
C ALA A 224 -11.60 -11.95 -5.36
N THR A 225 -12.08 -11.91 -4.12
CA THR A 225 -11.36 -11.30 -2.98
C THR A 225 -10.00 -11.95 -2.76
N THR A 226 -9.94 -13.26 -2.73
CA THR A 226 -8.67 -13.98 -2.54
C THR A 226 -7.70 -13.74 -3.70
N ARG A 227 -8.19 -13.81 -4.94
CA ARG A 227 -7.38 -13.53 -6.13
C ARG A 227 -6.87 -12.09 -6.18
N ALA A 228 -7.68 -11.13 -5.76
CA ALA A 228 -7.30 -9.74 -5.71
C ALA A 228 -6.12 -9.52 -4.75
N VAL A 229 -6.19 -10.08 -3.54
CA VAL A 229 -5.11 -9.98 -2.54
C VAL A 229 -3.83 -10.60 -3.07
N VAL A 230 -3.88 -11.84 -3.57
CA VAL A 230 -2.69 -12.53 -4.07
C VAL A 230 -2.05 -11.78 -5.24
N ASN A 231 -2.84 -11.42 -6.25
CA ASN A 231 -2.32 -10.75 -7.44
C ASN A 231 -1.75 -9.36 -7.12
N ALA A 232 -2.43 -8.58 -6.27
CA ALA A 232 -1.95 -7.26 -5.87
C ALA A 232 -0.66 -7.36 -5.07
N SER A 233 -0.56 -8.30 -4.12
CA SER A 233 0.65 -8.51 -3.32
C SER A 233 1.85 -8.91 -4.18
N LEU A 234 1.66 -9.83 -5.12
CA LEU A 234 2.73 -10.23 -6.05
C LEU A 234 3.21 -9.07 -6.93
N LEU A 235 2.28 -8.27 -7.47
CA LEU A 235 2.64 -7.11 -8.29
C LEU A 235 3.36 -6.03 -7.48
N VAL A 236 2.95 -5.76 -6.25
CA VAL A 236 3.63 -4.81 -5.37
C VAL A 236 5.06 -5.28 -5.08
N LEU A 237 5.28 -6.57 -4.82
CA LEU A 237 6.63 -7.11 -4.59
C LEU A 237 7.53 -6.99 -5.84
N ILE A 238 6.98 -7.27 -7.02
CA ILE A 238 7.70 -7.09 -8.29
C ILE A 238 8.04 -5.62 -8.52
N PHE A 239 7.07 -4.72 -8.34
CA PHE A 239 7.29 -3.29 -8.49
C PHE A 239 8.26 -2.74 -7.46
N ASN A 240 8.25 -3.26 -6.22
CA ASN A 240 9.23 -2.88 -5.22
C ASN A 240 10.65 -3.17 -5.72
N PHE A 241 10.90 -4.38 -6.17
CA PHE A 241 12.23 -4.74 -6.69
C PHE A 241 12.67 -3.84 -7.85
N VAL A 242 11.78 -3.61 -8.82
CA VAL A 242 12.08 -2.77 -9.99
C VAL A 242 12.34 -1.32 -9.58
N LEU A 243 11.49 -0.74 -8.72
CA LEU A 243 11.63 0.64 -8.27
C LEU A 243 12.89 0.82 -7.41
N SER A 244 13.20 -0.14 -6.53
CA SER A 244 14.43 -0.08 -5.73
C SER A 244 15.67 -0.15 -6.61
N ALA A 245 15.68 -1.02 -7.61
CA ALA A 245 16.78 -1.12 -8.56
C ALA A 245 16.97 0.14 -9.42
N MET A 246 15.89 0.90 -9.67
CA MET A 246 15.96 2.14 -10.46
C MET A 246 16.29 3.39 -9.65
N LEU A 247 15.87 3.45 -8.37
CA LEU A 247 15.93 4.65 -7.55
C LEU A 247 17.14 4.70 -6.62
N PHE A 248 17.76 3.55 -6.32
CA PHE A 248 18.89 3.44 -5.40
C PHE A 248 20.16 2.87 -6.06
N GLN A 249 20.30 3.09 -7.37
CA GLN A 249 21.55 2.83 -8.10
C GLN A 249 22.52 3.97 -7.98
#